data_ac8781c42c235aa0f7b8899f6dfed815
#
_entry.id   ac8781c42c235aa0f7b8899f6dfed815
#
_cell.length_a   1.000
_cell.length_b   1.000
_cell.length_c   1.000
_cell.angle_alpha   90.00
_cell.angle_beta   90.00
_cell.angle_gamma   90.00
#
_symmetry.space_group_name_H-M   'P 1'
#
loop_
_entity.id
_entity.type
_entity.pdbx_description
1 polymer ?
#
loop_
_entity_poly.entity_id
_entity_poly.type
_entity_poly.pdbx_seq_one_letter_code
_entity_poly.pdbx_strand_id
1 'polypeptide(L)'
;MNKIYIDGKIVSIPTFKMESGEIPHLTLCLCVRHKTRAGETRSETYRVSAWHRTALWAKEKLQRGQLVSVSGYLTQYSVRREEETLNRVEIAAEQFRLLQPLSEEKTEAAQSEQTSVETDRENSPANEAA
;
A
#
# COMPACT_ATOMS: atom_id res chain seq x y z
N MET A 1 17.42 -7.77 14.78
CA MET A 1 15.99 -7.89 14.47
C MET A 1 15.64 -7.03 13.27
N ASN A 2 14.86 -7.54 12.36
CA ASN A 2 14.46 -6.80 11.17
C ASN A 2 12.96 -6.96 11.02
N LYS A 3 12.23 -6.02 11.61
CA LYS A 3 10.77 -6.02 11.60
C LYS A 3 10.28 -4.62 11.33
N ILE A 4 9.21 -4.52 10.56
CA ILE A 4 8.58 -3.23 10.29
C ILE A 4 7.07 -3.39 10.37
N TYR A 5 6.44 -2.38 10.94
CA TYR A 5 4.99 -2.24 10.98
C TYR A 5 4.68 -0.86 10.46
N ILE A 6 3.89 -0.77 9.40
CA ILE A 6 3.68 0.51 8.75
C ILE A 6 2.27 0.57 8.18
N ASP A 7 1.65 1.73 8.35
CA ASP A 7 0.33 1.99 7.81
C ASP A 7 0.43 3.01 6.70
N GLY A 8 -0.34 2.81 5.66
CA GLY A 8 -0.32 3.76 4.56
C GLY A 8 -1.42 3.51 3.56
N LYS A 9 -1.40 4.33 2.52
CA LYS A 9 -2.37 4.26 1.45
C LYS A 9 -1.73 3.66 0.21
N ILE A 10 -2.41 2.71 -0.40
CA ILE A 10 -1.93 2.12 -1.64
C ILE A 10 -2.10 3.14 -2.75
N VAL A 11 -1.00 3.55 -3.37
CA VAL A 11 -1.03 4.61 -4.39
C VAL A 11 -0.71 4.12 -5.79
N SER A 12 -0.48 2.82 -5.95
CA SER A 12 -0.27 2.24 -7.27
C SER A 12 -1.25 1.11 -7.46
N ILE A 13 -1.47 0.76 -8.73
CA ILE A 13 -2.22 -0.45 -9.03
C ILE A 13 -1.30 -1.63 -8.73
N PRO A 14 -1.71 -2.56 -7.85
CA PRO A 14 -0.84 -3.69 -7.53
C PRO A 14 -0.51 -4.50 -8.79
N THR A 15 0.74 -4.88 -8.91
CA THR A 15 1.21 -5.68 -10.03
C THR A 15 1.42 -7.12 -9.56
N PHE A 16 0.69 -8.03 -10.17
CA PHE A 16 0.77 -9.44 -9.82
C PHE A 16 1.42 -10.21 -10.94
N LYS A 17 2.35 -11.10 -10.59
CA LYS A 17 3.02 -11.96 -11.55
C LYS A 17 3.05 -13.37 -11.03
N MET A 18 2.65 -14.29 -11.87
CA MET A 18 2.78 -15.73 -11.59
C MET A 18 2.67 -16.44 -12.91
N GLU A 19 3.78 -16.97 -13.37
CA GLU A 19 3.78 -17.79 -14.56
C GLU A 19 3.66 -19.24 -14.14
N SER A 20 3.34 -20.10 -15.10
CA SER A 20 3.14 -21.51 -14.80
C SER A 20 4.35 -22.09 -14.07
N GLY A 21 4.12 -22.62 -12.88
CA GLY A 21 5.18 -23.21 -12.08
C GLY A 21 6.02 -22.23 -11.29
N GLU A 22 5.67 -20.94 -11.31
CA GLU A 22 6.43 -19.94 -10.59
C GLU A 22 5.74 -19.51 -9.31
N ILE A 23 6.51 -18.85 -8.47
CA ILE A 23 6.02 -18.38 -7.19
C ILE A 23 5.19 -17.11 -7.40
N PRO A 24 3.99 -17.03 -6.81
CA PRO A 24 3.21 -15.80 -6.89
C PRO A 24 3.97 -14.64 -6.28
N HIS A 25 3.95 -13.51 -6.96
CA HIS A 25 4.67 -12.31 -6.52
C HIS A 25 3.81 -11.09 -6.83
N LEU A 26 3.63 -10.23 -5.84
CA LEU A 26 2.86 -9.01 -6.00
C LEU A 26 3.66 -7.85 -5.46
N THR A 27 3.62 -6.73 -6.19
CA THR A 27 4.26 -5.49 -5.75
C THR A 27 3.25 -4.37 -5.78
N LEU A 28 3.41 -3.44 -4.86
CA LEU A 28 2.62 -2.22 -4.84
C LEU A 28 3.43 -1.11 -4.19
N CYS A 29 2.92 0.11 -4.28
CA CYS A 29 3.55 1.25 -3.63
C CYS A 29 2.63 1.77 -2.55
N LEU A 30 3.20 2.07 -1.41
CA LEU A 30 2.48 2.51 -0.23
C LEU A 30 2.93 3.92 0.12
N CYS A 31 2.00 4.84 0.26
CA CYS A 31 2.29 6.21 0.65
C CYS A 31 2.05 6.35 2.14
N VAL A 32 3.07 6.83 2.85
CA VAL A 32 3.03 6.98 4.29
C VAL A 32 3.24 8.46 4.61
N ARG A 33 2.40 8.99 5.46
CA ARG A 33 2.51 10.37 5.91
C ARG A 33 3.04 10.42 7.32
N HIS A 34 3.94 11.35 7.56
CA HIS A 34 4.41 11.58 8.91
C HIS A 34 4.74 13.06 9.09
N LYS A 35 4.80 13.47 10.34
CA LYS A 35 5.14 14.85 10.67
C LYS A 35 6.61 14.94 11.01
N THR A 36 7.25 15.96 10.48
CA THR A 36 8.65 16.25 10.80
C THR A 36 8.71 16.97 12.13
N ARG A 37 9.92 17.16 12.63
CA ARG A 37 10.13 17.93 13.86
C ARG A 37 9.63 19.37 13.72
N ALA A 38 9.70 19.91 12.52
CA ALA A 38 9.24 21.27 12.28
C ALA A 38 7.73 21.38 12.19
N GLY A 39 7.00 20.27 12.33
CA GLY A 39 5.56 20.30 12.27
C GLY A 39 4.99 20.16 10.88
N GLU A 40 5.84 19.95 9.89
CA GLU A 40 5.39 19.80 8.52
C GLU A 40 4.98 18.35 8.24
N THR A 41 4.01 18.18 7.36
CA THR A 41 3.59 16.85 6.95
C THR A 41 4.38 16.45 5.72
N ARG A 42 4.97 15.26 5.77
CA ARG A 42 5.70 14.69 4.65
C ARG A 42 5.05 13.41 4.20
N SER A 43 5.08 13.20 2.90
CA SER A 43 4.59 11.95 2.31
C SER A 43 5.77 11.24 1.66
N GLU A 44 5.89 9.95 1.96
CA GLU A 44 6.95 9.14 1.38
C GLU A 44 6.33 7.87 0.82
N THR A 45 6.91 7.39 -0.26
CA THR A 45 6.38 6.22 -0.95
C THR A 45 7.38 5.08 -0.84
N TYR A 46 6.88 3.91 -0.46
CA TYR A 46 7.69 2.73 -0.30
C TYR A 46 7.17 1.61 -1.18
N ARG A 47 8.11 0.85 -1.75
CA ARG A 47 7.76 -0.34 -2.50
C ARG A 47 7.52 -1.49 -1.54
N VAL A 48 6.44 -2.21 -1.76
CA VAL A 48 6.07 -3.36 -0.93
C VAL A 48 5.94 -4.57 -1.84
N SER A 49 6.58 -5.66 -1.44
CA SER A 49 6.52 -6.92 -2.19
C SER A 49 5.95 -8.01 -1.30
N ALA A 50 5.23 -8.94 -1.92
CA ALA A 50 4.66 -10.08 -1.23
C ALA A 50 4.79 -11.31 -2.12
N TRP A 51 4.93 -12.48 -1.49
CA TRP A 51 5.09 -13.74 -2.19
C TRP A 51 4.15 -14.78 -1.64
N HIS A 52 3.95 -15.85 -2.40
CA HIS A 52 3.18 -17.02 -1.95
C HIS A 52 1.76 -16.64 -1.57
N ARG A 53 1.29 -17.14 -0.44
CA ARG A 53 -0.09 -16.92 -0.01
C ARG A 53 -0.40 -15.45 0.20
N THR A 54 0.56 -14.71 0.73
CA THR A 54 0.36 -13.28 0.96
C THR A 54 0.09 -12.56 -0.34
N ALA A 55 0.83 -12.93 -1.41
CA ALA A 55 0.61 -12.34 -2.72
C ALA A 55 -0.77 -12.70 -3.28
N LEU A 56 -1.19 -13.95 -3.10
CA LEU A 56 -2.50 -14.39 -3.59
C LEU A 56 -3.63 -13.66 -2.87
N TRP A 57 -3.50 -13.52 -1.56
CA TRP A 57 -4.49 -12.80 -0.77
C TRP A 57 -4.57 -11.35 -1.22
N ALA A 58 -3.40 -10.72 -1.39
CA ALA A 58 -3.33 -9.31 -1.75
C ALA A 58 -3.90 -9.07 -3.14
N LYS A 59 -3.67 -9.99 -4.06
CA LYS A 59 -4.20 -9.86 -5.41
C LYS A 59 -5.71 -9.72 -5.39
N GLU A 60 -6.37 -10.49 -4.52
CA GLU A 60 -7.82 -10.49 -4.46
C GLU A 60 -8.39 -9.35 -3.64
N LYS A 61 -7.65 -8.89 -2.64
CA LYS A 61 -8.22 -8.00 -1.63
C LYS A 61 -7.74 -6.56 -1.72
N LEU A 62 -6.57 -6.32 -2.32
CA LEU A 62 -5.98 -4.99 -2.27
C LEU A 62 -6.18 -4.22 -3.56
N GLN A 63 -6.50 -2.95 -3.42
CA GLN A 63 -6.72 -2.05 -4.53
C GLN A 63 -6.10 -0.70 -4.23
N ARG A 64 -5.79 0.01 -5.29
CA ARG A 64 -5.29 1.38 -5.15
C ARG A 64 -6.33 2.22 -4.41
N GLY A 65 -5.85 3.04 -3.50
CA GLY A 65 -6.69 3.93 -2.72
C GLY A 65 -7.03 3.45 -1.32
N GLN A 66 -6.79 2.19 -1.02
CA GLN A 66 -7.12 1.63 0.28
C GLN A 66 -6.06 1.98 1.32
N LEU A 67 -6.51 2.09 2.57
CA LEU A 67 -5.61 2.22 3.72
C LEU A 67 -5.33 0.82 4.26
N VAL A 68 -4.06 0.51 4.40
CA VAL A 68 -3.66 -0.81 4.87
C VAL A 68 -2.55 -0.71 5.90
N SER A 69 -2.48 -1.72 6.74
CA SER A 69 -1.36 -1.93 7.64
C SER A 69 -0.53 -3.07 7.08
N VAL A 70 0.77 -2.89 7.05
CA VAL A 70 1.71 -3.89 6.55
C VAL A 70 2.67 -4.25 7.65
N SER A 71 2.86 -5.54 7.87
CA SER A 71 3.91 -6.02 8.75
C SER A 71 4.83 -6.91 7.95
N GLY A 72 6.12 -6.81 8.22
CA GLY A 72 7.12 -7.57 7.49
C GLY A 72 8.52 -7.16 7.88
N TYR A 73 9.39 -7.10 6.90
CA TYR A 73 10.79 -6.74 7.15
C TYR A 73 11.34 -5.97 5.95
N LEU A 74 12.46 -5.30 6.19
CA LEU A 74 13.14 -4.56 5.13
C LEU A 74 14.10 -5.48 4.40
N THR A 75 14.13 -5.35 3.09
CA THR A 75 15.08 -6.08 2.27
C THR A 75 15.55 -5.17 1.15
N GLN A 76 16.56 -5.62 0.42
CA GLN A 76 17.10 -4.83 -0.68
C GLN A 76 16.88 -5.56 -1.99
N TYR A 77 16.72 -4.78 -3.04
CA TYR A 77 16.70 -5.30 -4.40
C TYR A 77 17.59 -4.43 -5.26
N SER A 78 18.05 -4.99 -6.36
CA SER A 78 18.98 -4.30 -7.25
C SER A 78 18.25 -3.88 -8.52
N VAL A 79 18.54 -2.66 -8.96
CA VAL A 79 18.05 -2.15 -10.22
C VAL A 79 19.26 -1.83 -11.06
N ARG A 80 19.30 -2.36 -12.28
CA ARG A 80 20.41 -2.08 -13.18
C ARG A 80 19.97 -1.01 -14.17
N ARG A 81 20.69 0.09 -14.16
CA ARG A 81 20.47 1.17 -15.09
C ARG A 81 21.76 1.49 -15.79
N GLU A 82 21.73 1.41 -17.13
CA GLU A 82 22.90 1.65 -17.95
C GLU A 82 24.00 0.71 -17.46
N GLU A 83 25.08 1.24 -16.92
CA GLU A 83 26.15 0.38 -16.46
C GLU A 83 26.28 0.42 -14.92
N GLU A 84 25.26 0.99 -14.27
CA GLU A 84 25.29 1.10 -12.82
C GLU A 84 24.30 0.14 -12.20
N THR A 85 24.69 -0.41 -11.04
CA THR A 85 23.79 -1.20 -10.23
C THR A 85 23.42 -0.38 -9.01
N LEU A 86 22.11 -0.15 -8.84
CA LEU A 86 21.60 0.61 -7.71
C LEU A 86 20.88 -0.33 -6.77
N ASN A 87 21.20 -0.21 -5.49
CA ASN A 87 20.51 -0.98 -4.46
C ASN A 87 19.41 -0.13 -3.86
N ARG A 88 18.23 -0.71 -3.77
CA ARG A 88 17.06 -0.05 -3.23
C ARG A 88 16.46 -0.88 -2.14
N VAL A 89 15.75 -0.23 -1.23
CA VAL A 89 15.12 -0.89 -0.09
C VAL A 89 13.65 -1.08 -0.40
N GLU A 90 13.12 -2.23 -0.03
CA GLU A 90 11.70 -2.46 -0.12
C GLU A 90 11.22 -3.18 1.13
N ILE A 91 9.92 -3.14 1.33
CA ILE A 91 9.27 -3.85 2.43
C ILE A 91 8.80 -5.19 1.91
N ALA A 92 9.29 -6.26 2.54
CA ALA A 92 8.81 -7.60 2.25
C ALA A 92 7.64 -7.86 3.19
N ALA A 93 6.43 -7.88 2.64
CA ALA A 93 5.24 -8.00 3.45
C ALA A 93 5.00 -9.44 3.85
N GLU A 94 4.79 -9.65 5.13
CA GLU A 94 4.38 -10.94 5.66
C GLU A 94 2.88 -10.99 5.90
N GLN A 95 2.28 -9.82 6.15
CA GLN A 95 0.86 -9.74 6.41
C GLN A 95 0.35 -8.36 6.07
N PHE A 96 -0.84 -8.32 5.46
CA PHE A 96 -1.58 -7.09 5.22
C PHE A 96 -2.84 -7.11 6.04
N ARG A 97 -3.30 -5.91 6.43
CA ARG A 97 -4.58 -5.76 7.10
C ARG A 97 -5.25 -4.52 6.53
N LEU A 98 -6.49 -4.68 6.10
CA LEU A 98 -7.27 -3.53 5.65
C LEU A 98 -7.71 -2.74 6.87
N LEU A 99 -7.38 -1.45 6.88
CA LEU A 99 -7.68 -0.58 8.02
C LEU A 99 -9.03 0.09 7.88
N GLN A 100 -9.48 0.26 6.65
CA GLN A 100 -10.73 0.95 6.41
C GLN A 100 -11.67 0.00 5.69
N PRO A 101 -12.67 -0.49 6.41
CA PRO A 101 -13.69 -1.25 5.70
C PRO A 101 -14.34 -0.30 4.70
N LEU A 102 -14.60 -0.79 3.53
CA LEU A 102 -15.29 0.01 2.54
C LEU A 102 -16.71 0.18 3.02
N SER A 103 -17.09 1.33 3.50
CA SER A 103 -18.39 1.53 4.11
C SER A 103 -19.39 2.22 3.25
N GLU A 104 -18.88 2.35 3.84
CA GLU A 104 -19.40 2.76 3.70
C GLU A 104 -19.74 3.49 4.11
N GLU A 105 -19.84 3.88 4.35
CA GLU A 105 -19.99 4.58 4.62
C GLU A 105 -19.82 5.01 5.33
N LYS A 106 -20.03 5.57 5.67
CA LYS A 106 -19.78 6.18 6.16
C LYS A 106 -19.59 6.56 6.91
N THR A 107 -20.03 6.84 7.16
CA THR A 107 -19.80 7.33 7.56
C THR A 107 -19.46 7.91 8.05
N GLU A 108 -19.74 8.25 8.40
CA GLU A 108 -19.33 8.85 8.53
C GLU A 108 -18.58 9.04 9.02
N ALA A 109 -18.88 9.14 9.37
CA ALA A 109 -18.16 9.35 9.53
C ALA A 109 -17.29 9.64 9.70
N ALA A 110 -17.46 9.76 9.91
CA ALA A 110 -16.67 9.93 9.71
C ALA A 110 -15.95 10.47 9.53
N GLN A 111 -16.13 10.79 9.67
CA GLN A 111 -15.55 11.18 9.09
C GLN A 111 -14.71 11.74 8.80
N SER A 112 -14.90 11.89 9.05
CA SER A 112 -14.31 12.28 8.37
C SER A 112 -13.57 12.62 8.00
N GLU A 113 -13.69 12.74 8.17
CA GLU A 113 -13.14 12.95 7.38
C GLU A 113 -12.70 12.94 6.85
N GLN A 114 -12.99 13.15 7.17
CA GLN A 114 -12.73 13.08 6.32
C GLN A 114 -12.40 13.17 5.65
N THR A 115 -12.77 13.24 5.89
CA THR A 115 -12.67 13.19 4.92
C THR A 115 -12.45 13.19 4.25
N SER A 116 -12.62 13.48 4.59
CA SER A 116 -12.57 13.34 3.61
C SER A 116 -12.68 13.24 2.96
N VAL A 117 -12.59 13.42 3.21
CA VAL A 117 -12.77 13.21 2.27
C VAL A 117 -13.19 13.13 1.62
N GLU A 118 -13.46 13.27 1.56
CA GLU A 118 -13.90 13.13 0.77
C GLU A 118 -14.10 13.02 0.05
N THR A 119 -14.49 13.28 0.22
CA THR A 119 -14.92 13.16 -0.60
C THR A 119 -15.17 12.97 -1.26
N ASP A 120 -15.42 13.12 -1.14
CA ASP A 120 -15.87 12.93 -1.92
C ASP A 120 -16.25 12.41 -2.44
N ARG A 121 -16.06 12.39 -2.34
CA ARG A 121 -16.66 11.98 -2.88
C ARG A 121 -16.78 11.61 -3.55
N GLU A 122 -17.10 11.46 -3.28
CA GLU A 122 -17.40 11.11 -3.82
C GLU A 122 -17.26 10.61 -4.32
N ASN A 123 -17.97 10.83 -4.24
CA ASN A 123 -18.15 10.35 -4.76
C ASN A 123 -17.94 9.70 -5.24
N SER A 124 -18.04 9.63 -4.93
CA SER A 124 -18.20 9.08 -5.38
C SER A 124 -18.25 8.56 -5.85
N PRO A 125 -18.12 7.99 -5.76
CA PRO A 125 -18.43 7.58 -6.23
C PRO A 125 -18.36 7.22 -6.55
N ALA A 126 -18.60 7.23 -6.06
CA ALA A 126 -18.68 6.93 -6.40
C ALA A 126 -18.64 6.65 -6.62
N ASN A 127 -19.11 6.92 -6.53
CA ASN A 127 -19.35 6.71 -6.86
C ASN A 127 -19.16 6.33 -7.10
N GLU A 128 -18.98 6.18 -6.68
CA GLU A 128 -19.07 6.04 -6.92
C GLU A 128 -18.74 5.69 -7.13
N ALA A 129 -19.00 5.62 -6.71
CA ALA A 129 -18.92 5.43 -7.00
C ALA A 129 -18.62 5.42 -7.13
N ALA A 130 -18.83 5.32 -6.77
CA ALA A 130 -18.72 5.28 -6.97
C ALA A 130 -18.44 5.49 -7.01
#